data_1f657337892cc927b171efade65ded1a
#
_entry.id   1f657337892cc927b171efade65ded1a
#
_cell.length_a   1.000
_cell.length_b   1.000
_cell.length_c   1.000
_cell.angle_alpha   90.00
_cell.angle_beta   90.00
_cell.angle_gamma   90.00
#
_symmetry.space_group_name_H-M   'P 1'
#
loop_
_entity.id
_entity.type
_entity.pdbx_description
1 polymer ?
#
loop_
_entity_poly.entity_id
_entity_poly.type
_entity_poly.pdbx_seq_one_letter_code
_entity_poly.pdbx_strand_id
1 'polypeptide(L)'
;MKFISYSLLPGILLAIFSCLRESSIAKGDDSHKFPDTDWPNWRGPSHNGIANPGQKPPIHFSATRNVVWKAKVSGRGHGTPIVVGNKVILLTADEQKKVQSVIAYNRSTGQQSWKTDVHSGGFMRHNKKASQANGSLSCDGER
;
A
#
# COMPACT_ATOMS: atom_id res chain seq x y z
N MET A 1 -49.07 -31.04 -61.52
CA MET A 1 -47.82 -30.45 -61.06
C MET A 1 -48.18 -29.45 -59.95
N LYS A 2 -47.91 -29.79 -58.66
CA LYS A 2 -48.19 -28.94 -57.56
C LYS A 2 -46.87 -28.29 -57.07
N PHE A 3 -46.75 -26.98 -57.16
CA PHE A 3 -45.65 -26.24 -56.61
C PHE A 3 -45.85 -26.00 -55.12
N ILE A 4 -44.96 -26.48 -54.29
CA ILE A 4 -44.91 -26.25 -52.87
C ILE A 4 -44.05 -25.01 -52.66
N SER A 5 -44.63 -23.91 -52.19
CA SER A 5 -43.94 -22.68 -51.79
C SER A 5 -43.47 -22.83 -50.35
N TYR A 6 -42.18 -22.77 -50.10
CA TYR A 6 -41.59 -22.66 -48.79
C TYR A 6 -41.43 -21.17 -48.44
N SER A 7 -42.23 -20.71 -47.51
CA SER A 7 -42.01 -19.38 -46.91
C SER A 7 -40.91 -19.49 -45.85
N LEU A 8 -39.77 -18.88 -46.13
CA LEU A 8 -38.70 -18.69 -45.16
C LEU A 8 -39.12 -17.65 -44.10
N LEU A 9 -39.18 -18.06 -42.86
CA LEU A 9 -39.34 -17.19 -41.68
C LEU A 9 -38.05 -16.42 -41.43
N PRO A 10 -38.04 -15.09 -41.37
CA PRO A 10 -36.92 -14.31 -40.92
C PRO A 10 -37.06 -14.10 -39.38
N GLY A 11 -36.50 -15.01 -38.62
CA GLY A 11 -36.70 -14.97 -37.17
C GLY A 11 -35.54 -15.39 -36.27
N ILE A 12 -34.33 -15.64 -36.80
CA ILE A 12 -33.22 -16.18 -35.99
C ILE A 12 -31.91 -15.39 -36.21
N LEU A 13 -31.96 -14.09 -36.34
CA LEU A 13 -30.72 -13.29 -36.47
C LEU A 13 -30.62 -12.12 -35.46
N LEU A 14 -31.34 -12.18 -34.36
CA LEU A 14 -31.31 -11.06 -33.36
C LEU A 14 -30.91 -11.47 -31.94
N ALA A 15 -30.24 -12.60 -31.77
CA ALA A 15 -29.92 -13.11 -30.43
C ALA A 15 -28.42 -13.27 -30.09
N ILE A 16 -27.49 -12.80 -30.95
CA ILE A 16 -26.05 -12.98 -30.67
C ILE A 16 -25.31 -11.64 -30.41
N PHE A 17 -25.98 -10.51 -30.30
CA PHE A 17 -25.30 -9.22 -30.12
C PHE A 17 -25.40 -8.64 -28.71
N SER A 18 -25.72 -9.44 -27.71
CA SER A 18 -26.00 -8.94 -26.36
C SER A 18 -25.07 -9.46 -25.26
N CYS A 19 -23.88 -9.99 -25.60
CA CYS A 19 -22.98 -10.55 -24.58
C CYS A 19 -21.52 -10.04 -24.68
N LEU A 20 -21.29 -8.88 -25.27
CA LEU A 20 -20.06 -8.12 -25.04
C LEU A 20 -20.36 -7.01 -24.04
N ARG A 21 -20.70 -7.39 -22.80
CA ARG A 21 -20.43 -6.49 -21.68
C ARG A 21 -18.92 -6.42 -21.56
N GLU A 22 -18.35 -5.36 -22.11
CA GLU A 22 -17.05 -4.90 -21.67
C GLU A 22 -17.16 -4.74 -20.15
N SER A 23 -16.50 -5.65 -19.42
CA SER A 23 -16.19 -5.41 -18.02
C SER A 23 -15.24 -4.21 -18.04
N SER A 24 -15.80 -3.01 -17.99
CA SER A 24 -15.06 -1.83 -17.59
C SER A 24 -14.54 -2.16 -16.18
N ILE A 25 -13.29 -2.63 -16.13
CA ILE A 25 -12.51 -2.60 -14.89
C ILE A 25 -12.60 -1.15 -14.47
N ALA A 26 -13.36 -0.88 -13.41
CA ALA A 26 -13.39 0.43 -12.80
C ALA A 26 -11.93 0.78 -12.51
N LYS A 27 -11.37 1.66 -13.34
CA LYS A 27 -10.10 2.31 -13.04
C LYS A 27 -10.40 3.06 -11.75
N GLY A 28 -9.91 2.52 -10.64
CA GLY A 28 -10.00 3.21 -9.36
C GLY A 28 -9.51 4.63 -9.63
N ASP A 29 -10.30 5.59 -9.24
CA ASP A 29 -9.88 6.98 -9.27
C ASP A 29 -8.76 7.13 -8.24
N ASP A 30 -7.52 6.94 -8.67
CA ASP A 30 -6.30 7.21 -7.90
C ASP A 30 -6.08 8.71 -7.68
N SER A 31 -7.16 9.51 -7.73
CA SER A 31 -7.10 10.96 -7.60
C SER A 31 -6.79 11.44 -6.18
N HIS A 32 -6.62 10.54 -5.21
CA HIS A 32 -6.05 10.94 -3.93
C HIS A 32 -4.55 11.20 -4.11
N LYS A 33 -4.28 12.42 -4.56
CA LYS A 33 -2.94 12.85 -4.93
C LYS A 33 -2.16 13.20 -3.67
N PHE A 34 -1.35 12.27 -3.22
CA PHE A 34 -0.37 12.56 -2.18
C PHE A 34 0.63 13.63 -2.68
N PRO A 35 1.11 14.50 -1.80
CA PRO A 35 2.22 15.39 -2.11
C PRO A 35 3.42 14.61 -2.65
N ASP A 36 4.18 15.21 -3.57
CA ASP A 36 5.36 14.58 -4.19
C ASP A 36 6.43 14.11 -3.19
N THR A 37 6.37 14.61 -1.97
CA THR A 37 7.29 14.25 -0.88
C THR A 37 6.80 13.06 -0.05
N ASP A 38 5.61 12.54 -0.31
CA ASP A 38 5.04 11.45 0.45
C ASP A 38 5.39 10.08 -0.15
N TRP A 39 5.38 9.07 0.71
CA TRP A 39 5.65 7.68 0.36
C TRP A 39 4.60 6.77 1.01
N PRO A 40 3.35 6.76 0.50
CA PRO A 40 2.20 6.17 1.18
C PRO A 40 2.16 4.64 1.16
N ASN A 41 2.99 3.99 0.34
CA ASN A 41 2.98 2.54 0.11
C ASN A 41 4.40 1.97 0.11
N TRP A 42 4.50 0.65 0.19
CA TRP A 42 5.78 -0.08 0.13
C TRP A 42 6.70 0.36 -1.02
N ARG A 43 6.18 0.60 -2.21
CA ARG A 43 6.95 1.02 -3.39
C ARG A 43 6.63 2.46 -3.82
N GLY A 44 6.14 3.27 -2.90
CA GLY A 44 5.82 4.67 -3.13
C GLY A 44 4.51 4.90 -3.87
N PRO A 45 4.22 6.15 -4.22
CA PRO A 45 2.94 6.55 -4.80
C PRO A 45 2.63 5.87 -6.13
N SER A 46 3.65 5.59 -6.94
CA SER A 46 3.51 4.93 -8.25
C SER A 46 3.74 3.41 -8.19
N HIS A 47 3.87 2.81 -7.02
CA HIS A 47 4.12 1.38 -6.79
C HIS A 47 5.33 0.78 -7.54
N ASN A 48 6.23 1.61 -8.05
CA ASN A 48 7.40 1.21 -8.86
C ASN A 48 8.74 1.33 -8.12
N GLY A 49 8.75 1.93 -6.92
CA GLY A 49 9.95 2.14 -6.11
C GLY A 49 10.80 3.32 -6.56
N ILE A 50 10.27 4.18 -7.42
CA ILE A 50 10.96 5.36 -7.95
C ILE A 50 10.40 6.60 -7.26
N ALA A 51 11.28 7.43 -6.73
CA ALA A 51 10.91 8.71 -6.15
C ALA A 51 10.43 9.70 -7.23
N ASN A 52 9.54 10.60 -6.84
CA ASN A 52 9.06 11.63 -7.75
C ASN A 52 10.20 12.50 -8.29
N PRO A 53 10.11 12.97 -9.55
CA PRO A 53 11.11 13.87 -10.12
C PRO A 53 11.32 15.11 -9.25
N GLY A 54 12.56 15.58 -9.18
CA GLY A 54 12.93 16.77 -8.39
C GLY A 54 13.38 16.47 -6.96
N GLN A 55 13.14 15.28 -6.43
CA GLN A 55 13.73 14.87 -5.15
C GLN A 55 15.24 14.66 -5.31
N LYS A 56 16.01 15.23 -4.39
CA LYS A 56 17.48 15.16 -4.39
C LYS A 56 17.97 14.56 -3.08
N PRO A 57 17.90 13.23 -2.93
CA PRO A 57 18.42 12.59 -1.73
C PRO A 57 19.93 12.80 -1.64
N PRO A 58 20.51 12.92 -0.44
CA PRO A 58 21.94 13.05 -0.26
C PRO A 58 22.66 11.77 -0.75
N ILE A 59 23.68 11.95 -1.58
CA ILE A 59 24.53 10.84 -2.06
C ILE A 59 25.61 10.42 -1.04
N HIS A 60 25.86 11.30 -0.06
CA HIS A 60 26.79 11.02 1.03
C HIS A 60 26.06 11.16 2.36
N PHE A 61 26.01 10.09 3.13
CA PHE A 61 25.46 10.09 4.49
C PHE A 61 26.25 9.17 5.40
N SER A 62 26.19 9.43 6.70
CA SER A 62 26.81 8.62 7.74
C SER A 62 25.95 8.65 9.00
N ALA A 63 26.42 8.09 10.09
CA ALA A 63 25.73 8.15 11.36
C ALA A 63 25.45 9.59 11.88
N THR A 64 26.18 10.57 11.37
CA THR A 64 26.09 11.99 11.80
C THR A 64 25.95 12.97 10.64
N ARG A 65 26.22 12.54 9.40
CA ARG A 65 26.13 13.40 8.22
C ARG A 65 24.82 13.18 7.49
N ASN A 66 24.10 14.26 7.18
CA ASN A 66 22.81 14.23 6.48
C ASN A 66 21.75 13.39 7.22
N VAL A 67 21.81 13.36 8.55
CA VAL A 67 20.81 12.78 9.43
C VAL A 67 20.06 13.90 10.10
N VAL A 68 18.75 14.00 9.86
CA VAL A 68 17.87 15.00 10.49
C VAL A 68 17.60 14.62 11.95
N TRP A 69 17.25 13.35 12.18
CA TRP A 69 17.01 12.80 13.51
C TRP A 69 17.21 11.29 13.54
N LYS A 70 17.25 10.75 14.75
CA LYS A 70 17.22 9.30 15.02
C LYS A 70 16.22 9.05 16.13
N ALA A 71 15.34 8.07 15.94
CA ALA A 71 14.37 7.66 16.95
C ALA A 71 14.57 6.18 17.28
N LYS A 72 14.45 5.84 18.56
CA LYS A 72 14.42 4.46 19.01
C LYS A 72 13.02 3.90 18.78
N VAL A 73 12.92 2.80 18.03
CA VAL A 73 11.68 2.06 17.85
C VAL A 73 11.60 0.94 18.89
N SER A 74 10.50 0.87 19.64
CA SER A 74 10.26 -0.23 20.58
C SER A 74 9.84 -1.48 19.81
N GLY A 75 10.43 -2.65 20.13
CA GLY A 75 10.16 -3.90 19.44
C GLY A 75 11.00 -4.08 18.17
N ARG A 76 10.53 -4.95 17.27
CA ARG A 76 11.22 -5.32 16.03
C ARG A 76 10.25 -5.41 14.86
N GLY A 77 10.65 -4.92 13.69
CA GLY A 77 9.88 -4.99 12.46
C GLY A 77 10.81 -5.02 11.24
N HIS A 78 10.31 -5.57 10.13
CA HIS A 78 11.00 -5.58 8.83
C HIS A 78 10.14 -4.94 7.73
N GLY A 79 8.94 -4.45 8.07
CA GLY A 79 8.09 -3.71 7.16
C GLY A 79 8.71 -2.37 6.76
N THR A 80 8.42 -1.91 5.56
CA THR A 80 8.86 -0.60 5.08
C THR A 80 8.04 0.49 5.79
N PRO A 81 8.67 1.53 6.36
CA PRO A 81 7.96 2.71 6.81
C PRO A 81 7.27 3.41 5.65
N ILE A 82 6.13 4.02 5.93
CA ILE A 82 5.45 4.94 5.01
C ILE A 82 5.58 6.38 5.51
N VAL A 83 5.51 7.33 4.59
CA VAL A 83 5.57 8.76 4.86
C VAL A 83 4.31 9.41 4.32
N VAL A 84 3.51 10.00 5.20
CA VAL A 84 2.27 10.68 4.83
C VAL A 84 2.19 12.01 5.60
N GLY A 85 2.20 13.11 4.86
CA GLY A 85 2.23 14.44 5.43
C GLY A 85 3.39 14.63 6.40
N ASN A 86 3.10 15.01 7.63
CA ASN A 86 4.11 15.21 8.67
C ASN A 86 4.35 13.96 9.56
N LYS A 87 4.09 12.76 9.02
CA LYS A 87 4.25 11.51 9.78
C LYS A 87 5.12 10.50 9.05
N VAL A 88 5.97 9.80 9.79
CA VAL A 88 6.63 8.56 9.40
C VAL A 88 5.99 7.45 10.21
N ILE A 89 5.38 6.48 9.56
CA ILE A 89 4.54 5.45 10.20
C ILE A 89 5.12 4.08 9.89
N LEU A 90 5.21 3.23 10.89
CA LEU A 90 5.76 1.87 10.74
C LEU A 90 5.07 0.87 11.67
N LEU A 91 5.17 -0.41 11.29
CA LEU A 91 4.72 -1.53 12.10
C LEU A 91 5.89 -2.09 12.92
N THR A 92 5.62 -2.46 14.16
CA THR A 92 6.59 -3.11 15.05
C THR A 92 5.92 -4.19 15.90
N ALA A 93 6.71 -5.11 16.45
CA ALA A 93 6.25 -6.15 17.36
C ALA A 93 7.14 -6.24 18.59
N ASP A 94 6.54 -6.19 19.75
CA ASP A 94 7.16 -6.57 21.01
C ASP A 94 6.94 -8.08 21.22
N GLU A 95 7.98 -8.85 20.96
CA GLU A 95 7.90 -10.31 21.02
C GLU A 95 7.75 -10.85 22.43
N GLN A 96 8.20 -10.12 23.45
CA GLN A 96 8.06 -10.51 24.87
C GLN A 96 6.63 -10.31 25.33
N LYS A 97 6.04 -9.18 25.01
CA LYS A 97 4.63 -8.87 25.34
C LYS A 97 3.65 -9.48 24.37
N LYS A 98 4.13 -10.03 23.25
CA LYS A 98 3.31 -10.55 22.15
C LYS A 98 2.31 -9.52 21.61
N VAL A 99 2.79 -8.29 21.36
CA VAL A 99 1.97 -7.17 20.89
C VAL A 99 2.55 -6.63 19.59
N GLN A 100 1.70 -6.49 18.57
CA GLN A 100 2.00 -5.75 17.36
C GLN A 100 1.43 -4.34 17.47
N SER A 101 2.21 -3.34 17.07
CA SER A 101 1.82 -1.94 17.17
C SER A 101 2.18 -1.17 15.92
N VAL A 102 1.32 -0.22 15.56
CA VAL A 102 1.64 0.83 14.61
C VAL A 102 2.14 2.05 15.37
N ILE A 103 3.25 2.62 14.95
CA ILE A 103 3.87 3.80 15.57
C ILE A 103 4.00 4.88 14.52
N ALA A 104 3.67 6.12 14.89
CA ALA A 104 3.92 7.30 14.08
C ALA A 104 4.91 8.25 14.78
N TYR A 105 5.84 8.75 14.00
CA TYR A 105 6.78 9.78 14.39
C TYR A 105 6.53 11.06 13.60
N ASN A 106 6.76 12.20 14.23
CA ASN A 106 6.80 13.47 13.52
C ASN A 106 7.98 13.48 12.54
N ARG A 107 7.70 13.72 11.26
CA ARG A 107 8.69 13.67 10.16
C ARG A 107 9.84 14.66 10.35
N SER A 108 9.57 15.83 10.93
CA SER A 108 10.55 16.90 11.10
C SER A 108 11.41 16.72 12.33
N THR A 109 10.86 16.17 13.43
CA THR A 109 11.53 16.14 14.74
C THR A 109 11.95 14.74 15.19
N GLY A 110 11.35 13.69 14.62
CA GLY A 110 11.56 12.32 15.08
C GLY A 110 10.87 11.98 16.41
N GLN A 111 10.08 12.91 16.98
CA GLN A 111 9.33 12.64 18.20
C GLN A 111 8.16 11.68 17.89
N GLN A 112 7.93 10.73 18.77
CA GLN A 112 6.78 9.83 18.65
C GLN A 112 5.48 10.63 18.80
N SER A 113 4.64 10.61 17.78
CA SER A 113 3.34 11.27 17.77
C SER A 113 2.28 10.42 18.45
N TRP A 114 2.24 9.14 18.09
CA TRP A 114 1.33 8.16 18.70
C TRP A 114 1.84 6.73 18.50
N LYS A 115 1.26 5.81 19.24
CA LYS A 115 1.43 4.37 19.13
C LYS A 115 0.09 3.70 19.42
N THR A 116 -0.30 2.75 18.59
CA THR A 116 -1.53 1.98 18.75
C THR A 116 -1.22 0.49 18.64
N ASP A 117 -1.67 -0.28 19.60
CA ASP A 117 -1.58 -1.73 19.58
C ASP A 117 -2.70 -2.26 18.68
N VAL A 118 -2.32 -3.00 17.64
CA VAL A 118 -3.26 -3.50 16.61
C VAL A 118 -3.54 -4.99 16.77
N HIS A 119 -2.67 -5.72 17.44
CA HIS A 119 -2.87 -7.14 17.73
C HIS A 119 -2.11 -7.57 18.98
N SER A 120 -2.67 -8.51 19.73
CA SER A 120 -2.03 -9.11 20.90
C SER A 120 -2.23 -10.62 20.94
N GLY A 121 -1.22 -11.35 21.39
CA GLY A 121 -1.21 -12.80 21.49
C GLY A 121 -0.93 -13.52 20.15
N GLY A 122 -1.06 -14.85 20.15
CA GLY A 122 -1.01 -15.67 18.91
C GLY A 122 0.31 -15.66 18.13
N PHE A 123 1.42 -15.17 18.71
CA PHE A 123 2.71 -15.14 18.02
C PHE A 123 3.22 -16.55 17.75
N MET A 124 3.47 -16.84 16.49
CA MET A 124 4.03 -18.11 16.05
C MET A 124 5.55 -18.10 16.09
N ARG A 125 6.14 -19.30 16.19
CA ARG A 125 7.58 -19.44 16.00
C ARG A 125 7.95 -19.06 14.57
N HIS A 126 8.95 -18.21 14.42
CA HIS A 126 9.46 -17.78 13.12
C HIS A 126 10.99 -17.91 13.04
N ASN A 127 11.54 -17.77 11.85
CA ASN A 127 12.99 -17.73 11.65
C ASN A 127 13.59 -16.52 12.36
N LYS A 128 14.80 -16.63 12.89
CA LYS A 128 15.52 -15.54 13.58
C LYS A 128 15.72 -14.29 12.70
N LYS A 129 15.66 -14.44 11.38
CA LYS A 129 15.78 -13.34 10.40
C LYS A 129 14.43 -12.65 10.12
N ALA A 130 13.32 -13.19 10.59
CA ALA A 130 11.99 -12.62 10.49
C ALA A 130 11.58 -11.91 11.79
N SER A 131 10.41 -11.28 11.80
CA SER A 131 9.76 -10.73 12.98
C SER A 131 8.26 -10.98 12.89
N GLN A 132 7.52 -10.66 13.93
CA GLN A 132 6.05 -10.68 13.90
C GLN A 132 5.46 -9.41 13.22
N ALA A 133 6.31 -8.50 12.72
CA ALA A 133 5.93 -7.27 12.03
C ALA A 133 6.68 -7.14 10.69
N ASN A 134 6.40 -8.05 9.76
CA ASN A 134 7.02 -8.07 8.43
C ASN A 134 6.21 -7.32 7.37
N GLY A 135 4.92 -7.08 7.60
CA GLY A 135 4.04 -6.36 6.68
C GLY A 135 4.44 -4.90 6.54
N SER A 136 4.32 -4.37 5.34
CA SER A 136 4.42 -2.94 5.09
C SER A 136 3.04 -2.31 5.16
N LEU A 137 2.97 -1.11 5.70
CA LEU A 137 1.74 -0.34 5.75
C LEU A 137 1.42 0.28 4.40
N SER A 138 0.15 0.62 4.21
CA SER A 138 -0.35 1.41 3.09
C SER A 138 -1.36 2.43 3.62
N CYS A 139 -1.42 3.60 3.03
CA CYS A 139 -2.37 4.64 3.38
C CYS A 139 -3.07 5.11 2.11
N ASP A 140 -4.39 5.28 2.21
CA ASP A 140 -5.24 5.83 1.15
C ASP A 140 -5.39 7.36 1.24
N GLY A 141 -4.79 7.98 2.27
CA GLY A 141 -4.86 9.42 2.53
C GLY A 141 -6.03 9.83 3.41
N GLU A 142 -6.95 8.92 3.73
CA GLU A 142 -8.15 9.20 4.51
C GLU A 142 -8.13 8.50 5.88
N ARG A 143 -7.52 7.31 5.95
CA ARG A 143 -7.54 6.41 7.12
C ARG A 143 -6.17 5.88 7.45
#